data_49f77b16c1e412cfad384062976cdea4
#
_entry.id   49f77b16c1e412cfad384062976cdea4
#
_cell.length_a   1.000
_cell.length_b   1.000
_cell.length_c   1.000
_cell.angle_alpha   90.00
_cell.angle_beta   90.00
_cell.angle_gamma   90.00
#
_symmetry.space_group_name_H-M   'P 1'
#
loop_
_entity.id
_entity.type
_entity.pdbx_description
1 polymer ?
#
loop_
_entity_poly.entity_id
_entity_poly.type
_entity_poly.pdbx_seq_one_letter_code
_entity_poly.pdbx_strand_id
1 'polypeptide(L)'
;MISVIAGVISSQFRSTDYVGRMGGDEFAVLMGDIPSKEIALIKAENLVNLVKYKENLSIPENISISVGIAFSDPEDHCYYDLAAKADQALYVSKKSGKGRYSVYGEENHEQSRKQLAIVWSGSRNVTSMIEFALPDSVQLKQVDSVEMIRECMEEAAEEGILALVVDVSEEEDQGQARWQELRKVQTEQTFPTIAICRDCLLYTSDA
;
A
#
# COMPACT_ATOMS: atom_id res chain seq x y z
N MET A 1 -1.32 -4.39 25.91
CA MET A 1 -1.78 -4.55 24.52
C MET A 1 -2.50 -3.32 23.97
N ILE A 2 -3.63 -2.91 24.52
CA ILE A 2 -4.39 -1.70 24.06
C ILE A 2 -3.50 -0.45 24.05
N SER A 3 -2.63 -0.27 25.03
CA SER A 3 -1.69 0.85 25.08
C SER A 3 -0.67 0.84 23.92
N VAL A 4 -0.23 -0.35 23.47
CA VAL A 4 0.67 -0.48 22.32
C VAL A 4 -0.06 -0.07 21.06
N ILE A 5 -1.27 -0.56 20.85
CA ILE A 5 -2.13 -0.19 19.70
C ILE A 5 -2.42 1.32 19.73
N ALA A 6 -2.76 1.90 20.88
CA ALA A 6 -2.96 3.34 21.02
C ALA A 6 -1.71 4.15 20.62
N GLY A 7 -0.51 3.68 21.02
CA GLY A 7 0.75 4.28 20.61
C GLY A 7 0.98 4.21 19.10
N VAL A 8 0.72 3.04 18.50
CA VAL A 8 0.82 2.85 17.04
C VAL A 8 -0.13 3.79 16.32
N ILE A 9 -1.41 3.84 16.73
CA ILE A 9 -2.38 4.76 16.12
C ILE A 9 -1.89 6.19 16.24
N SER A 10 -1.56 6.66 17.46
CA SER A 10 -1.16 8.05 17.68
C SER A 10 0.09 8.44 16.89
N SER A 11 1.02 7.52 16.64
CA SER A 11 2.23 7.80 15.87
C SER A 11 1.98 8.04 14.37
N GLN A 12 0.84 7.59 13.85
CA GLN A 12 0.49 7.73 12.43
C GLN A 12 -0.23 9.05 12.10
N PHE A 13 -0.65 9.81 13.12
CA PHE A 13 -1.46 11.02 12.95
C PHE A 13 -0.72 12.27 13.45
N ARG A 14 -1.13 13.42 12.94
CA ARG A 14 -0.54 14.72 13.29
C ARG A 14 -1.03 15.16 14.67
N SER A 15 -0.30 16.05 15.30
CA SER A 15 -0.75 16.69 16.56
C SER A 15 -2.05 17.51 16.43
N THR A 16 -2.42 17.87 15.20
CA THR A 16 -3.67 18.56 14.85
C THR A 16 -4.83 17.61 14.64
N ASP A 17 -4.58 16.31 14.47
CA ASP A 17 -5.60 15.29 14.35
C ASP A 17 -6.04 14.84 15.76
N TYR A 18 -7.32 14.55 15.93
CA TYR A 18 -7.84 14.05 17.21
C TYR A 18 -7.83 12.53 17.19
N VAL A 19 -7.12 11.94 18.14
CA VAL A 19 -7.10 10.50 18.38
C VAL A 19 -7.71 10.20 19.73
N GLY A 20 -8.79 9.44 19.76
CA GLY A 20 -9.53 9.12 20.98
C GLY A 20 -9.89 7.64 21.06
N ARG A 21 -9.91 7.12 22.30
CA ARG A 21 -10.46 5.78 22.58
C ARG A 21 -11.93 5.93 22.93
N MET A 22 -12.81 5.27 22.19
CA MET A 22 -14.26 5.34 22.38
C MET A 22 -14.75 4.37 23.45
N GLY A 23 -14.12 3.20 23.53
CA GLY A 23 -14.44 2.18 24.53
C GLY A 23 -13.87 0.82 24.13
N GLY A 24 -13.63 -0.06 25.10
CA GLY A 24 -13.13 -1.40 24.79
C GLY A 24 -11.85 -1.38 23.96
N ASP A 25 -11.91 -1.90 22.75
CA ASP A 25 -10.86 -1.93 21.73
C ASP A 25 -11.09 -0.94 20.58
N GLU A 26 -12.05 -0.02 20.74
CA GLU A 26 -12.46 0.93 19.71
C GLU A 26 -11.76 2.27 19.87
N PHE A 27 -11.21 2.77 18.77
CA PHE A 27 -10.57 4.06 18.64
C PHE A 27 -11.25 4.86 17.52
N ALA A 28 -11.28 6.18 17.69
CA ALA A 28 -11.68 7.10 16.65
C ALA A 28 -10.56 8.08 16.35
N VAL A 29 -10.44 8.44 15.09
CA VAL A 29 -9.53 9.48 14.62
C VAL A 29 -10.34 10.48 13.80
N LEU A 30 -10.21 11.75 14.13
CA LEU A 30 -10.78 12.84 13.34
C LEU A 30 -9.62 13.62 12.72
N MET A 31 -9.56 13.62 11.40
CA MET A 31 -8.57 14.35 10.62
C MET A 31 -9.19 15.62 10.07
N GLY A 32 -8.65 16.77 10.43
CA GLY A 32 -9.04 18.06 9.86
C GLY A 32 -8.13 18.47 8.70
N ASP A 33 -8.65 19.30 7.81
CA ASP A 33 -7.89 19.97 6.74
C ASP A 33 -6.98 19.01 5.95
N ILE A 34 -7.52 17.87 5.55
CA ILE A 34 -6.78 16.92 4.69
C ILE A 34 -6.77 17.45 3.25
N PRO A 35 -5.60 17.51 2.60
CA PRO A 35 -5.48 17.99 1.21
C PRO A 35 -6.26 17.15 0.20
N SER A 36 -6.35 15.84 0.44
CA SER A 36 -7.10 14.91 -0.41
C SER A 36 -7.54 13.65 0.36
N LYS A 37 -8.53 12.95 -0.17
CA LYS A 37 -9.06 11.70 0.41
C LYS A 37 -8.00 10.61 0.47
N GLU A 38 -7.11 10.55 -0.51
CA GLU A 38 -6.04 9.56 -0.65
C GLU A 38 -5.13 9.53 0.58
N ILE A 39 -4.92 10.67 1.23
CA ILE A 39 -4.10 10.73 2.46
C ILE A 39 -4.74 9.91 3.59
N ALA A 40 -6.06 9.98 3.73
CA ALA A 40 -6.77 9.18 4.73
C ALA A 40 -6.71 7.69 4.40
N LEU A 41 -6.83 7.33 3.11
CA LEU A 41 -6.75 5.95 2.64
C LEU A 41 -5.36 5.36 2.90
N ILE A 42 -4.30 6.07 2.53
CA ILE A 42 -2.90 5.67 2.78
C ILE A 42 -2.64 5.48 4.28
N LYS A 43 -3.14 6.37 5.12
CA LYS A 43 -2.98 6.24 6.58
C LYS A 43 -3.71 5.02 7.14
N ALA A 44 -4.92 4.75 6.66
CA ALA A 44 -5.69 3.57 7.06
C ALA A 44 -4.99 2.27 6.62
N GLU A 45 -4.51 2.22 5.40
CA GLU A 45 -3.76 1.08 4.88
C GLU A 45 -2.47 0.84 5.67
N ASN A 46 -1.67 1.89 5.88
CA ASN A 46 -0.46 1.80 6.69
C ASN A 46 -0.76 1.29 8.10
N LEU A 47 -1.83 1.76 8.74
CA LEU A 47 -2.22 1.32 10.07
C LEU A 47 -2.59 -0.17 10.09
N VAL A 48 -3.35 -0.64 9.11
CA VAL A 48 -3.70 -2.06 8.95
C VAL A 48 -2.45 -2.90 8.75
N ASN A 49 -1.56 -2.47 7.86
CA ASN A 49 -0.32 -3.17 7.53
C ASN A 49 0.66 -3.22 8.71
N LEU A 50 0.85 -2.13 9.45
CA LEU A 50 1.70 -2.09 10.64
C LEU A 50 1.29 -3.15 11.68
N VAL A 51 0.00 -3.38 11.86
CA VAL A 51 -0.48 -4.39 12.79
C VAL A 51 -0.49 -5.78 12.16
N LYS A 52 -0.73 -5.90 10.87
CA LYS A 52 -0.70 -7.18 10.12
C LYS A 52 0.72 -7.77 10.12
N TYR A 53 1.74 -6.96 9.79
CA TYR A 53 3.12 -7.42 9.66
C TYR A 53 3.94 -7.33 10.94
N LYS A 54 3.44 -6.66 12.00
CA LYS A 54 4.00 -6.62 13.37
C LYS A 54 5.47 -6.27 13.47
N GLU A 55 6.00 -5.55 12.49
CA GLU A 55 7.40 -5.16 12.47
C GLU A 55 7.78 -4.42 13.76
N ASN A 56 8.58 -5.06 14.59
CA ASN A 56 9.07 -4.55 15.88
C ASN A 56 8.00 -4.24 16.95
N LEU A 57 6.78 -4.76 16.81
CA LEU A 57 5.71 -4.56 17.78
C LEU A 57 5.50 -5.82 18.63
N SER A 58 5.46 -5.66 19.94
CA SER A 58 5.09 -6.75 20.87
C SER A 58 3.56 -7.01 20.84
N ILE A 59 3.03 -7.33 19.67
CA ILE A 59 1.61 -7.61 19.42
C ILE A 59 1.43 -9.11 19.13
N PRO A 60 0.45 -9.80 19.78
CA PRO A 60 0.15 -11.20 19.50
C PRO A 60 -0.24 -11.45 18.04
N GLU A 61 0.06 -12.63 17.52
CA GLU A 61 -0.15 -13.01 16.12
C GLU A 61 -1.59 -12.93 15.63
N ASN A 62 -2.56 -13.11 16.50
CA ASN A 62 -3.98 -13.14 16.18
C ASN A 62 -4.68 -11.78 16.19
N ILE A 63 -3.94 -10.68 16.32
CA ILE A 63 -4.50 -9.33 16.37
C ILE A 63 -4.44 -8.68 14.99
N SER A 64 -5.56 -8.09 14.59
CA SER A 64 -5.72 -7.26 13.40
C SER A 64 -6.50 -5.99 13.72
N ILE A 65 -6.30 -4.94 12.93
CA ILE A 65 -7.10 -3.72 12.97
C ILE A 65 -8.05 -3.71 11.77
N SER A 66 -9.31 -3.38 12.03
CA SER A 66 -10.28 -3.04 10.98
C SER A 66 -10.58 -1.55 11.07
N VAL A 67 -10.68 -0.86 9.94
CA VAL A 67 -10.88 0.58 9.87
C VAL A 67 -12.13 0.88 9.05
N GLY A 68 -12.97 1.80 9.52
CA GLY A 68 -14.05 2.42 8.75
C GLY A 68 -13.72 3.87 8.52
N ILE A 69 -13.87 4.36 7.30
CA ILE A 69 -13.57 5.73 6.89
C ILE A 69 -14.85 6.38 6.41
N ALA A 70 -15.08 7.60 6.84
CA ALA A 70 -16.10 8.47 6.28
C ALA A 70 -15.52 9.86 6.02
N PHE A 71 -15.95 10.47 4.94
CA PHE A 71 -15.61 11.84 4.59
C PHE A 71 -16.84 12.71 4.88
N SER A 72 -16.62 13.87 5.49
CA SER A 72 -17.71 14.82 5.73
C SER A 72 -18.25 15.35 4.39
N ASP A 73 -19.54 15.51 4.35
CA ASP A 73 -20.26 16.18 3.27
C ASP A 73 -21.12 17.35 3.83
N PRO A 74 -21.67 18.22 2.96
CA PRO A 74 -22.47 19.35 3.40
C PRO A 74 -23.75 18.97 4.16
N GLU A 75 -24.17 17.72 4.12
CA GLU A 75 -25.37 17.22 4.81
C GLU A 75 -25.07 16.77 6.24
N ASP A 76 -23.78 16.62 6.60
CA ASP A 76 -23.38 16.28 7.96
C ASP A 76 -23.51 17.49 8.87
N HIS A 77 -24.41 17.41 9.83
CA HIS A 77 -24.68 18.51 10.76
C HIS A 77 -23.85 18.44 12.03
N CYS A 78 -23.28 17.26 12.34
CA CYS A 78 -22.49 17.08 13.55
C CYS A 78 -21.54 15.88 13.44
N TYR A 79 -20.64 15.79 14.42
CA TYR A 79 -19.73 14.65 14.55
C TYR A 79 -20.44 13.29 14.54
N TYR A 80 -21.63 13.20 15.13
CA TYR A 80 -22.35 11.92 15.23
C TYR A 80 -22.80 11.40 13.88
N ASP A 81 -23.14 12.28 12.94
CA ASP A 81 -23.52 11.88 11.57
C ASP A 81 -22.32 11.25 10.86
N LEU A 82 -21.16 11.90 10.94
CA LEU A 82 -19.91 11.40 10.36
C LEU A 82 -19.46 10.11 11.05
N ALA A 83 -19.54 10.03 12.37
CA ALA A 83 -19.18 8.84 13.15
C ALA A 83 -20.06 7.64 12.79
N ALA A 84 -21.37 7.84 12.60
CA ALA A 84 -22.29 6.78 12.19
C ALA A 84 -21.96 6.24 10.78
N LYS A 85 -21.55 7.11 9.85
CA LYS A 85 -21.09 6.72 8.53
C LYS A 85 -19.80 5.87 8.63
N ALA A 86 -18.84 6.30 9.44
CA ALA A 86 -17.59 5.55 9.66
C ALA A 86 -17.84 4.20 10.33
N ASP A 87 -18.80 4.10 11.26
CA ASP A 87 -19.17 2.82 11.91
C ASP A 87 -19.80 1.84 10.92
N GLN A 88 -20.64 2.31 10.00
CA GLN A 88 -21.16 1.47 8.92
C GLN A 88 -20.03 0.93 8.04
N ALA A 89 -19.06 1.75 7.66
CA ALA A 89 -17.90 1.30 6.91
C ALA A 89 -17.04 0.32 7.72
N LEU A 90 -16.86 0.54 9.03
CA LEU A 90 -16.16 -0.39 9.92
C LEU A 90 -16.87 -1.75 10.00
N TYR A 91 -18.19 -1.76 10.06
CA TYR A 91 -18.97 -2.99 10.03
C TYR A 91 -18.70 -3.78 8.75
N VAL A 92 -18.63 -3.10 7.61
CA VAL A 92 -18.27 -3.71 6.33
C VAL A 92 -16.87 -4.31 6.39
N SER A 93 -15.87 -3.58 6.88
CA SER A 93 -14.50 -4.09 7.05
C SER A 93 -14.45 -5.35 7.92
N LYS A 94 -15.19 -5.36 9.03
CA LYS A 94 -15.27 -6.52 9.94
C LYS A 94 -15.94 -7.73 9.27
N LYS A 95 -16.97 -7.50 8.46
CA LYS A 95 -17.74 -8.55 7.78
C LYS A 95 -16.99 -9.15 6.59
N SER A 96 -16.18 -8.35 5.90
CA SER A 96 -15.38 -8.77 4.75
C SER A 96 -14.05 -9.47 5.12
N GLY A 97 -13.90 -9.95 6.37
CA GLY A 97 -12.77 -10.77 6.80
C GLY A 97 -11.80 -10.09 7.77
N LYS A 98 -12.09 -8.86 8.23
CA LYS A 98 -11.25 -8.07 9.16
C LYS A 98 -9.89 -7.70 8.57
N GLY A 99 -9.04 -7.02 9.33
CA GLY A 99 -7.68 -6.68 8.91
C GLY A 99 -7.62 -5.82 7.65
N ARG A 100 -8.60 -4.94 7.45
CA ARG A 100 -8.74 -4.07 6.27
C ARG A 100 -9.44 -2.76 6.62
N TYR A 101 -9.49 -1.85 5.67
CA TYR A 101 -10.34 -0.67 5.77
C TYR A 101 -11.49 -0.71 4.75
N SER A 102 -12.54 0.05 5.00
CA SER A 102 -13.64 0.31 4.06
C SER A 102 -14.03 1.78 4.15
N VAL A 103 -14.55 2.32 3.07
CA VAL A 103 -15.00 3.71 2.96
C VAL A 103 -16.54 3.74 2.88
N TYR A 104 -17.17 4.65 3.63
CA TYR A 104 -18.61 4.82 3.58
C TYR A 104 -19.06 5.35 2.21
N GLY A 105 -20.12 4.75 1.67
CA GLY A 105 -20.68 5.15 0.37
C GLY A 105 -19.91 4.63 -0.83
N GLU A 106 -18.76 4.02 -0.63
CA GLU A 106 -18.08 3.25 -1.67
C GLU A 106 -18.56 1.81 -1.56
N GLU A 107 -19.19 1.29 -2.59
CA GLU A 107 -19.42 -0.15 -2.69
C GLU A 107 -18.05 -0.80 -2.55
N ASN A 108 -17.98 -1.91 -1.78
CA ASN A 108 -16.75 -2.68 -1.67
C ASN A 108 -16.36 -3.19 -3.06
N HIS A 109 -15.81 -2.32 -3.86
CA HIS A 109 -14.87 -2.77 -4.84
C HIS A 109 -13.72 -3.34 -4.01
N GLU A 110 -13.56 -4.65 -4.00
CA GLU A 110 -12.34 -5.35 -3.69
C GLU A 110 -11.24 -4.98 -4.71
N GLN A 111 -11.21 -3.74 -5.06
CA GLN A 111 -10.20 -3.03 -5.79
C GLN A 111 -9.68 -1.94 -4.85
N SER A 112 -8.98 -2.33 -3.75
CA SER A 112 -7.77 -1.57 -3.51
C SER A 112 -7.10 -1.51 -4.89
N ARG A 113 -6.89 -0.31 -5.41
CA ARG A 113 -6.10 -0.14 -6.65
C ARG A 113 -4.86 -0.97 -6.42
N LYS A 114 -4.80 -2.15 -7.06
CA LYS A 114 -3.68 -3.06 -6.92
C LYS A 114 -2.54 -2.34 -7.60
N GLN A 115 -1.66 -1.77 -6.79
CA GLN A 115 -0.44 -1.20 -7.34
C GLN A 115 0.27 -2.30 -8.10
N LEU A 116 0.76 -2.01 -9.28
CA LEU A 116 1.44 -2.97 -10.11
C LEU A 116 2.95 -2.95 -9.79
N ALA A 117 3.49 -4.07 -9.37
CA ALA A 117 4.93 -4.29 -9.35
C ALA A 117 5.31 -5.08 -10.61
N ILE A 118 6.21 -4.54 -11.40
CA ILE A 118 6.70 -5.19 -12.62
C ILE A 118 8.05 -5.82 -12.30
N VAL A 119 8.23 -7.10 -12.62
CA VAL A 119 9.48 -7.82 -12.43
C VAL A 119 10.02 -8.30 -13.77
N TRP A 120 11.16 -7.79 -14.14
CA TRP A 120 11.90 -8.27 -15.29
C TRP A 120 12.98 -9.25 -14.84
N SER A 121 12.65 -10.52 -14.84
CA SER A 121 13.54 -11.62 -14.44
C SER A 121 13.25 -12.87 -15.27
N GLY A 122 14.28 -13.55 -15.71
CA GLY A 122 14.19 -14.90 -16.27
C GLY A 122 14.10 -16.00 -15.20
N SER A 123 14.35 -15.64 -13.93
CA SER A 123 14.37 -16.58 -12.81
C SER A 123 13.03 -16.65 -12.09
N ARG A 124 12.37 -17.81 -12.13
CA ARG A 124 11.15 -18.07 -11.36
C ARG A 124 11.38 -17.96 -9.85
N ASN A 125 12.56 -18.28 -9.36
CA ASN A 125 12.88 -18.19 -7.94
C ASN A 125 12.88 -16.73 -7.47
N VAL A 126 13.47 -15.82 -8.24
CA VAL A 126 13.46 -14.38 -7.95
C VAL A 126 12.02 -13.85 -7.95
N THR A 127 11.24 -14.20 -8.96
CA THR A 127 9.84 -13.78 -9.05
C THR A 127 9.03 -14.26 -7.87
N SER A 128 9.16 -15.55 -7.48
CA SER A 128 8.44 -16.10 -6.31
C SER A 128 8.88 -15.49 -4.99
N MET A 129 10.16 -15.15 -4.82
CA MET A 129 10.64 -14.44 -3.61
C MET A 129 10.03 -13.04 -3.51
N ILE A 130 9.95 -12.32 -4.62
CA ILE A 130 9.35 -10.98 -4.66
C ILE A 130 7.85 -11.09 -4.37
N GLU A 131 7.15 -12.02 -5.01
CA GLU A 131 5.72 -12.26 -4.81
C GLU A 131 5.40 -12.57 -3.35
N PHE A 132 6.23 -13.37 -2.68
CA PHE A 132 6.08 -13.67 -1.26
C PHE A 132 6.33 -12.45 -0.35
N ALA A 133 7.18 -11.53 -0.78
CA ALA A 133 7.51 -10.32 -0.01
C ALA A 133 6.52 -9.16 -0.24
N LEU A 134 5.73 -9.19 -1.31
CA LEU A 134 4.78 -8.14 -1.63
C LEU A 134 3.49 -8.26 -0.80
N PRO A 135 2.87 -7.14 -0.40
CA PRO A 135 1.55 -7.15 0.21
C PRO A 135 0.48 -7.63 -0.76
N ASP A 136 -0.62 -8.19 -0.23
CA ASP A 136 -1.77 -8.67 -1.03
C ASP A 136 -2.42 -7.57 -1.90
N SER A 137 -2.18 -6.30 -1.58
CA SER A 137 -2.62 -5.12 -2.33
C SER A 137 -1.78 -4.85 -3.59
N VAL A 138 -0.68 -5.56 -3.79
CA VAL A 138 0.20 -5.39 -4.95
C VAL A 138 0.07 -6.57 -5.88
N GLN A 139 -0.21 -6.29 -7.15
CA GLN A 139 -0.18 -7.29 -8.20
C GLN A 139 1.23 -7.39 -8.78
N LEU A 140 1.79 -8.57 -8.84
CA LEU A 140 3.05 -8.81 -9.52
C LEU A 140 2.81 -9.20 -10.97
N LYS A 141 3.51 -8.54 -11.91
CA LYS A 141 3.53 -8.91 -13.32
C LYS A 141 4.96 -9.18 -13.77
N GLN A 142 5.25 -10.41 -14.12
CA GLN A 142 6.55 -10.78 -14.67
C GLN A 142 6.59 -10.44 -16.17
N VAL A 143 7.68 -9.84 -16.60
CA VAL A 143 7.94 -9.46 -17.98
C VAL A 143 9.29 -10.02 -18.44
N ASP A 144 9.47 -10.20 -19.74
CA ASP A 144 10.69 -10.69 -20.36
C ASP A 144 11.29 -9.71 -21.39
N SER A 145 10.59 -8.62 -21.68
CA SER A 145 11.00 -7.61 -22.66
C SER A 145 10.61 -6.19 -22.27
N VAL A 146 11.26 -5.22 -22.88
CA VAL A 146 10.95 -3.79 -22.71
C VAL A 146 9.58 -3.44 -23.29
N GLU A 147 9.17 -4.11 -24.34
CA GLU A 147 7.86 -3.94 -24.97
C GLU A 147 6.75 -4.28 -23.97
N MET A 148 6.87 -5.40 -23.26
CA MET A 148 5.93 -5.79 -22.20
C MET A 148 5.91 -4.79 -21.02
N ILE A 149 7.06 -4.19 -20.68
CA ILE A 149 7.09 -3.12 -19.68
C ILE A 149 6.23 -1.94 -20.13
N ARG A 150 6.36 -1.51 -21.38
CA ARG A 150 5.57 -0.41 -21.94
C ARG A 150 4.08 -0.71 -21.95
N GLU A 151 3.68 -1.91 -22.38
CA GLU A 151 2.29 -2.36 -22.31
C GLU A 151 1.75 -2.32 -20.88
N CYS A 152 2.52 -2.81 -19.91
CA CYS A 152 2.15 -2.74 -18.50
C CYS A 152 2.00 -1.31 -18.00
N MET A 153 2.84 -0.39 -18.46
CA MET A 153 2.78 1.02 -18.10
C MET A 153 1.53 1.70 -18.67
N GLU A 154 1.15 1.38 -19.91
CA GLU A 154 -0.07 1.88 -20.53
C GLU A 154 -1.31 1.34 -19.83
N GLU A 155 -1.35 0.06 -19.51
CA GLU A 155 -2.46 -0.57 -18.77
C GLU A 155 -2.59 -0.02 -17.33
N ALA A 156 -1.47 0.24 -16.67
CA ALA A 156 -1.43 0.73 -15.28
C ALA A 156 -1.51 2.26 -15.15
N ALA A 157 -1.76 2.99 -16.24
CA ALA A 157 -1.77 4.46 -16.23
C ALA A 157 -2.76 5.05 -15.19
N GLU A 158 -3.85 4.34 -14.89
CA GLU A 158 -4.84 4.73 -13.88
C GLU A 158 -4.57 4.13 -12.49
N GLU A 159 -3.89 3.00 -12.40
CA GLU A 159 -3.69 2.23 -11.17
C GLU A 159 -2.38 2.57 -10.45
N GLY A 160 -1.40 3.06 -11.18
CA GLY A 160 -0.07 3.42 -10.70
C GLY A 160 0.89 2.23 -10.62
N ILE A 161 2.16 2.47 -10.96
CA ILE A 161 3.24 1.50 -10.83
C ILE A 161 3.95 1.73 -9.51
N LEU A 162 3.97 0.71 -8.65
CA LEU A 162 4.68 0.74 -7.37
C LEU A 162 6.19 0.76 -7.57
N ALA A 163 6.69 -0.19 -8.35
CA ALA A 163 8.10 -0.32 -8.66
C ALA A 163 8.34 -1.21 -9.89
N LEU A 164 9.46 -0.98 -10.56
CA LEU A 164 10.04 -1.90 -11.52
C LEU A 164 11.24 -2.59 -10.88
N VAL A 165 11.23 -3.91 -10.83
CA VAL A 165 12.33 -4.72 -10.33
C VAL A 165 13.02 -5.37 -11.52
N VAL A 166 14.32 -5.13 -11.67
CA VAL A 166 15.13 -5.68 -12.75
C VAL A 166 16.16 -6.63 -12.17
N ASP A 167 16.07 -7.88 -12.56
CA ASP A 167 17.05 -8.90 -12.20
C ASP A 167 18.25 -8.83 -13.14
N VAL A 168 19.37 -8.36 -12.61
CA VAL A 168 20.66 -8.28 -13.30
C VAL A 168 21.65 -9.34 -12.78
N SER A 169 21.16 -10.32 -12.02
CA SER A 169 21.96 -11.40 -11.43
C SER A 169 22.29 -12.52 -12.38
N GLU A 170 21.64 -12.57 -13.55
CA GLU A 170 22.00 -13.49 -14.65
C GLU A 170 23.33 -13.08 -15.28
N GLU A 171 23.91 -13.95 -16.13
CA GLU A 171 25.25 -13.76 -16.74
C GLU A 171 25.52 -12.29 -17.10
N GLU A 172 26.72 -11.80 -16.75
CA GLU A 172 27.09 -10.37 -16.77
C GLU A 172 26.63 -9.60 -18.03
N ASP A 173 26.63 -10.26 -19.19
CA ASP A 173 26.21 -9.64 -20.44
C ASP A 173 24.69 -9.41 -20.55
N GLN A 174 23.86 -10.29 -20.01
CA GLN A 174 22.39 -10.17 -20.11
C GLN A 174 21.84 -9.13 -19.13
N GLY A 175 22.38 -9.08 -17.93
CA GLY A 175 21.99 -8.08 -16.93
C GLY A 175 22.33 -6.67 -17.37
N GLN A 176 23.51 -6.47 -17.95
CA GLN A 176 23.93 -5.16 -18.49
C GLN A 176 23.09 -4.75 -19.70
N ALA A 177 22.74 -5.68 -20.59
CA ALA A 177 21.89 -5.40 -21.74
C ALA A 177 20.49 -4.94 -21.30
N ARG A 178 19.86 -5.64 -20.35
CA ARG A 178 18.57 -5.24 -19.78
C ARG A 178 18.61 -3.85 -19.19
N TRP A 179 19.67 -3.53 -18.43
CA TRP A 179 19.84 -2.21 -17.83
C TRP A 179 20.01 -1.10 -18.87
N GLN A 180 20.76 -1.37 -19.96
CA GLN A 180 20.91 -0.40 -21.05
C GLN A 180 19.62 -0.18 -21.83
N GLU A 181 18.82 -1.23 -22.05
CA GLU A 181 17.52 -1.11 -22.69
C GLU A 181 16.52 -0.34 -21.82
N LEU A 182 16.52 -0.60 -20.51
CA LEU A 182 15.68 0.10 -19.55
C LEU A 182 15.95 1.61 -19.54
N ARG A 183 17.21 2.03 -19.58
CA ARG A 183 17.57 3.45 -19.63
C ARG A 183 16.96 4.20 -20.81
N LYS A 184 16.66 3.52 -21.91
CA LYS A 184 16.03 4.13 -23.08
C LYS A 184 14.52 4.39 -22.84
N VAL A 185 13.91 3.66 -21.93
CA VAL A 185 12.48 3.79 -21.58
C VAL A 185 12.27 4.81 -20.45
N GLN A 186 13.20 4.89 -19.51
CA GLN A 186 13.11 5.78 -18.34
C GLN A 186 13.16 7.29 -18.67
N THR A 187 13.48 7.67 -19.92
CA THR A 187 13.53 9.11 -20.30
C THR A 187 12.16 9.76 -20.37
N GLU A 188 11.05 8.99 -20.31
CA GLU A 188 9.69 9.52 -20.48
C GLU A 188 8.83 9.48 -19.22
N GLN A 189 9.10 8.57 -18.27
CA GLN A 189 8.36 8.45 -17.01
C GLN A 189 9.28 8.01 -15.87
N THR A 190 9.15 8.65 -14.70
CA THR A 190 9.92 8.31 -13.49
C THR A 190 9.09 7.43 -12.56
N PHE A 191 9.52 6.20 -12.34
CA PHE A 191 9.01 5.30 -11.31
C PHE A 191 10.18 4.65 -10.56
N PRO A 192 9.98 4.22 -9.31
CA PRO A 192 11.03 3.58 -8.54
C PRO A 192 11.53 2.32 -9.25
N THR A 193 12.83 2.23 -9.48
CA THR A 193 13.45 1.06 -10.10
C THR A 193 14.44 0.44 -9.14
N ILE A 194 14.31 -0.87 -8.93
CA ILE A 194 15.15 -1.68 -8.05
C ILE A 194 15.91 -2.68 -8.92
N ALA A 195 17.23 -2.63 -8.88
CA ALA A 195 18.07 -3.65 -9.52
C ALA A 195 18.46 -4.72 -8.50
N ILE A 196 18.24 -5.98 -8.83
CA ILE A 196 18.71 -7.13 -8.05
C ILE A 196 19.98 -7.67 -8.71
N CYS A 197 21.08 -7.71 -7.96
CA CYS A 197 22.34 -8.33 -8.39
C CYS A 197 22.78 -9.42 -7.40
N ARG A 198 23.71 -10.30 -7.83
CA ARG A 198 24.15 -11.45 -7.00
C ARG A 198 24.77 -11.07 -5.67
N ASP A 199 25.40 -9.91 -5.57
CA ASP A 199 26.23 -9.52 -4.42
C ASP A 199 25.76 -8.25 -3.70
N CYS A 200 24.79 -7.50 -4.21
CA CYS A 200 24.24 -6.32 -3.55
C CYS A 200 22.89 -5.84 -4.11
N LEU A 201 22.09 -5.25 -3.24
CA LEU A 201 20.94 -4.45 -3.61
C LEU A 201 21.41 -3.03 -3.93
N LEU A 202 21.43 -2.66 -5.20
CA LEU A 202 21.68 -1.27 -5.61
C LEU A 202 20.33 -0.53 -5.68
N TYR A 203 20.13 0.39 -4.74
CA TYR A 203 19.08 1.39 -4.84
C TYR A 203 19.54 2.49 -5.80
N THR A 204 18.83 2.66 -6.91
CA THR A 204 18.98 3.84 -7.75
C THR A 204 17.68 4.63 -7.70
N SER A 205 17.55 5.50 -6.69
CA SER A 205 16.58 6.59 -6.76
C SER A 205 17.38 7.85 -7.11
N ASP A 206 17.34 8.25 -8.35
CA ASP A 206 17.63 9.63 -8.71
C ASP A 206 16.30 10.32 -8.98
N ALA A 207 15.92 11.14 -8.00
CA ALA A 207 14.90 12.15 -8.14
C ALA A 207 15.54 13.43 -8.70
#